data_ab5f5c856a1928d66dcf1d849a451465
#
_entry.id   ab5f5c856a1928d66dcf1d849a451465
#
_cell.length_a   1.000
_cell.length_b   1.000
_cell.length_c   1.000
_cell.angle_alpha   90.00
_cell.angle_beta   90.00
_cell.angle_gamma   90.00
#
_symmetry.space_group_name_H-M   'P 1'
#
loop_
_entity.id
_entity.type
_entity.pdbx_description
1 polymer ?
#
loop_
_entity_poly.entity_id
_entity_poly.type
_entity_poly.pdbx_seq_one_letter_code
_entity_poly.pdbx_strand_id
1 'polypeptide(L)'
;ERAYWYNRKAKSIEGSTGRSVDSFSGIQEQLEDAHVHYYTDLTARLIEEFLLDIFYSRVKPGSGRKIKCFTGEYGMVLFNRAMQDIMDKRGWFIANSNFNPVQKTNSEYSSNAYAVGYQFVKYIMQNGIELELVHNPLYDDRSIHFEIDPVTGYPVESMRFTFLDFSGSDGKSNVQLVSKKDGYKFGYVAGLVSPYGPNKGGLMSHNGEYYSMHVSKETGVHIEDITKCGELILKRNVGF
;
A
#
# COMPACT_ATOMS: atom_id res chain seq x y z
N GLU A 1 9.77 1.97 -2.20
CA GLU A 1 8.36 1.58 -1.96
C GLU A 1 7.97 0.33 -2.74
N ARG A 2 8.24 0.25 -4.07
CA ARG A 2 7.90 -0.89 -4.92
C ARG A 2 8.33 -2.24 -4.33
N ALA A 3 9.55 -2.36 -3.81
CA ALA A 3 10.06 -3.59 -3.24
C ALA A 3 9.28 -4.03 -1.98
N TYR A 4 8.76 -3.10 -1.18
CA TYR A 4 7.96 -3.46 0.00
C TYR A 4 6.60 -4.07 -0.36
N TRP A 5 6.06 -3.76 -1.53
CA TRP A 5 4.78 -4.30 -2.00
C TRP A 5 4.96 -5.61 -2.78
N TYR A 6 5.87 -5.65 -3.76
CA TYR A 6 5.90 -6.70 -4.79
C TYR A 6 7.10 -7.64 -4.71
N ASN A 7 8.03 -7.41 -3.76
CA ASN A 7 9.20 -8.27 -3.70
C ASN A 7 8.81 -9.69 -3.30
N ARG A 8 9.47 -10.67 -3.93
CA ARG A 8 9.33 -12.08 -3.58
C ARG A 8 10.56 -12.57 -2.83
N LYS A 9 10.33 -13.43 -1.85
CA LYS A 9 11.40 -14.06 -1.10
C LYS A 9 12.21 -14.94 -2.05
N ALA A 10 13.43 -14.59 -2.23
CA ALA A 10 14.35 -15.34 -3.07
C ALA A 10 15.70 -15.50 -2.35
N LYS A 11 16.34 -16.61 -2.61
CA LYS A 11 17.68 -16.88 -2.16
C LYS A 11 18.55 -17.10 -3.39
N SER A 12 19.53 -16.23 -3.57
CA SER A 12 20.49 -16.33 -4.66
C SER A 12 21.92 -16.37 -4.11
N ILE A 13 22.81 -16.96 -4.87
CA ILE A 13 24.25 -16.98 -4.55
C ILE A 13 24.93 -16.05 -5.54
N GLU A 14 25.60 -15.02 -5.04
CA GLU A 14 26.38 -14.13 -5.86
C GLU A 14 27.58 -14.87 -6.47
N GLY A 15 27.64 -14.96 -7.80
CA GLY A 15 28.64 -15.76 -8.51
C GLY A 15 30.09 -15.33 -8.30
N SER A 16 30.32 -14.05 -7.98
CA SER A 16 31.66 -13.49 -7.77
C SER A 16 32.20 -13.72 -6.36
N THR A 17 31.32 -13.77 -5.34
CA THR A 17 31.74 -13.82 -3.94
C THR A 17 31.29 -15.09 -3.22
N GLY A 18 30.41 -15.89 -3.83
CA GLY A 18 29.77 -17.06 -3.20
C GLY A 18 28.86 -16.72 -2.01
N ARG A 19 28.55 -15.44 -1.80
CA ARG A 19 27.68 -14.99 -0.71
C ARG A 19 26.21 -15.25 -1.03
N SER A 20 25.48 -15.71 -0.03
CA SER A 20 24.03 -15.79 -0.12
C SER A 20 23.44 -14.38 -0.06
N VAL A 21 22.63 -14.04 -1.06
CA VAL A 21 21.84 -12.82 -1.10
C VAL A 21 20.38 -13.23 -0.92
N ASP A 22 19.81 -12.88 0.20
CA ASP A 22 18.41 -13.20 0.51
C ASP A 22 17.56 -11.92 0.32
N SER A 23 16.48 -12.04 -0.46
CA SER A 23 15.48 -10.99 -0.55
C SER A 23 14.34 -11.26 0.43
N PHE A 24 13.73 -10.19 0.93
CA PHE A 24 12.57 -10.27 1.83
C PHE A 24 11.26 -10.45 1.06
N SER A 25 10.25 -11.03 1.71
CA SER A 25 8.87 -11.06 1.20
C SER A 25 8.24 -9.69 1.25
N GLY A 26 7.66 -9.24 0.13
CA GLY A 26 6.82 -8.06 0.08
C GLY A 26 5.45 -8.29 0.71
N ILE A 27 4.65 -7.24 0.81
CA ILE A 27 3.31 -7.31 1.41
C ILE A 27 2.42 -8.30 0.65
N GLN A 28 2.39 -8.25 -0.68
CA GLN A 28 1.54 -9.13 -1.48
C GLN A 28 1.90 -10.61 -1.31
N GLU A 29 3.20 -10.97 -1.28
CA GLU A 29 3.61 -12.35 -1.06
C GLU A 29 3.21 -12.84 0.34
N GLN A 30 3.32 -11.99 1.37
CA GLN A 30 2.90 -12.35 2.73
C GLN A 30 1.38 -12.50 2.85
N LEU A 31 0.61 -11.84 2.00
CA LEU A 31 -0.86 -11.92 2.00
C LEU A 31 -1.41 -13.09 1.17
N GLU A 32 -0.58 -13.82 0.41
CA GLU A 32 -1.02 -15.03 -0.31
C GLU A 32 -1.65 -16.08 0.63
N ASP A 33 -1.20 -16.12 1.89
CA ASP A 33 -1.73 -17.00 2.95
C ASP A 33 -2.79 -16.32 3.84
N ALA A 34 -3.18 -15.09 3.53
CA ALA A 34 -4.19 -14.31 4.26
C ALA A 34 -5.61 -14.60 3.71
N HIS A 35 -6.58 -13.75 4.09
CA HIS A 35 -7.92 -13.79 3.51
C HIS A 35 -7.90 -13.29 2.06
N VAL A 36 -7.90 -14.19 1.08
CA VAL A 36 -7.96 -13.84 -0.34
C VAL A 36 -9.32 -14.21 -0.90
N HIS A 37 -10.03 -13.22 -1.45
CA HIS A 37 -11.32 -13.41 -2.08
C HIS A 37 -11.33 -12.85 -3.50
N TYR A 38 -11.92 -13.61 -4.43
CA TYR A 38 -12.05 -13.18 -5.82
C TYR A 38 -13.44 -12.65 -6.09
N TYR A 39 -13.53 -11.51 -6.74
CA TYR A 39 -14.81 -10.88 -7.08
C TYR A 39 -14.93 -10.63 -8.59
N THR A 40 -16.14 -10.60 -9.11
CA THR A 40 -16.47 -10.16 -10.47
C THR A 40 -17.09 -8.77 -10.46
N ASP A 41 -18.04 -8.57 -9.54
CA ASP A 41 -18.67 -7.29 -9.30
C ASP A 41 -18.46 -6.85 -7.85
N LEU A 42 -17.94 -5.65 -7.69
CA LEU A 42 -17.74 -5.07 -6.36
C LEU A 42 -19.07 -4.50 -5.85
N THR A 43 -19.59 -5.12 -4.81
CA THR A 43 -20.80 -4.64 -4.12
C THR A 43 -20.45 -4.30 -2.68
N ALA A 44 -21.19 -3.37 -2.09
CA ALA A 44 -20.97 -3.01 -0.70
C ALA A 44 -21.25 -4.18 0.25
N ARG A 45 -22.20 -5.07 -0.09
CA ARG A 45 -22.45 -6.29 0.66
C ARG A 45 -21.24 -7.21 0.68
N LEU A 46 -20.57 -7.40 -0.47
CA LEU A 46 -19.36 -8.19 -0.56
C LEU A 46 -18.25 -7.62 0.35
N ILE A 47 -18.10 -6.29 0.34
CA ILE A 47 -17.11 -5.61 1.18
C ILE A 47 -17.44 -5.82 2.67
N GLU A 48 -18.71 -5.68 3.06
CA GLU A 48 -19.16 -5.93 4.43
C GLU A 48 -18.91 -7.38 4.86
N GLU A 49 -19.27 -8.36 4.05
CA GLU A 49 -19.08 -9.79 4.32
C GLU A 49 -17.58 -10.12 4.43
N PHE A 50 -16.76 -9.58 3.55
CA PHE A 50 -15.30 -9.77 3.59
C PHE A 50 -14.66 -9.15 4.84
N LEU A 51 -15.08 -7.95 5.22
CA LEU A 51 -14.61 -7.33 6.46
C LEU A 51 -15.06 -8.11 7.70
N LEU A 52 -16.29 -8.63 7.70
CA LEU A 52 -16.76 -9.48 8.78
C LEU A 52 -15.91 -10.75 8.91
N ASP A 53 -15.52 -11.37 7.80
CA ASP A 53 -14.66 -12.54 7.79
C ASP A 53 -13.28 -12.25 8.40
N ILE A 54 -12.62 -11.15 7.98
CA ILE A 54 -11.36 -10.70 8.57
C ILE A 54 -11.50 -10.46 10.08
N PHE A 55 -12.58 -9.79 10.51
CA PHE A 55 -12.75 -9.45 11.92
C PHE A 55 -13.22 -10.63 12.78
N TYR A 56 -13.90 -11.61 12.19
CA TYR A 56 -14.37 -12.81 12.88
C TYR A 56 -13.22 -13.81 13.14
N SER A 57 -12.34 -13.99 12.18
CA SER A 57 -11.23 -14.95 12.22
C SER A 57 -10.00 -14.46 12.98
N ARG A 58 -10.05 -13.30 13.62
CA ARG A 58 -8.92 -12.77 14.38
C ARG A 58 -8.53 -13.67 15.54
N VAL A 59 -7.31 -14.15 15.55
CA VAL A 59 -6.74 -14.97 16.64
C VAL A 59 -6.52 -14.11 17.89
N LYS A 60 -6.11 -12.85 17.72
CA LYS A 60 -5.95 -11.90 18.82
C LYS A 60 -6.88 -10.72 18.61
N PRO A 61 -7.83 -10.47 19.55
CA PRO A 61 -8.67 -9.28 19.46
C PRO A 61 -7.77 -8.03 19.50
N GLY A 62 -7.72 -7.33 18.38
CA GLY A 62 -7.01 -6.07 18.31
C GLY A 62 -7.73 -4.97 19.08
N SER A 63 -6.99 -3.96 19.52
CA SER A 63 -7.49 -2.83 20.30
C SER A 63 -8.42 -1.88 19.53
N GLY A 64 -8.64 -2.08 18.23
CA GLY A 64 -9.49 -1.23 17.41
C GLY A 64 -10.15 -1.97 16.27
N ARG A 65 -11.30 -1.44 15.82
CA ARG A 65 -11.99 -1.91 14.62
C ARG A 65 -11.67 -0.98 13.45
N LYS A 66 -10.36 -0.77 13.19
CA LYS A 66 -9.89 0.10 12.12
C LYS A 66 -9.06 -0.70 11.13
N ILE A 67 -9.34 -0.50 9.85
CA ILE A 67 -8.60 -1.16 8.78
C ILE A 67 -8.37 -0.17 7.64
N LYS A 68 -7.22 -0.27 6.97
CA LYS A 68 -6.92 0.52 5.78
C LYS A 68 -7.03 -0.35 4.55
N CYS A 69 -7.70 0.16 3.54
CA CYS A 69 -7.84 -0.46 2.24
C CYS A 69 -7.02 0.30 1.21
N PHE A 70 -6.01 -0.34 0.67
CA PHE A 70 -5.17 0.21 -0.39
C PHE A 70 -5.68 -0.27 -1.74
N THR A 71 -5.82 0.65 -2.69
CA THR A 71 -6.28 0.35 -4.05
C THR A 71 -5.76 1.39 -5.04
N GLY A 72 -5.85 1.09 -6.34
CA GLY A 72 -5.52 2.05 -7.39
C GLY A 72 -6.62 3.06 -7.66
N GLU A 73 -6.38 3.94 -8.62
CA GLU A 73 -7.29 5.05 -8.98
C GLU A 73 -8.67 4.54 -9.38
N TYR A 74 -8.73 3.53 -10.26
CA TYR A 74 -10.01 3.00 -10.69
C TYR A 74 -10.71 2.20 -9.60
N GLY A 75 -9.96 1.50 -8.74
CA GLY A 75 -10.48 0.83 -7.56
C GLY A 75 -11.18 1.80 -6.61
N MET A 76 -10.64 3.00 -6.41
CA MET A 76 -11.30 4.04 -5.61
C MET A 76 -12.66 4.44 -6.19
N VAL A 77 -12.76 4.55 -7.52
CA VAL A 77 -14.03 4.85 -8.20
C VAL A 77 -15.03 3.71 -8.00
N LEU A 78 -14.61 2.45 -8.20
CA LEU A 78 -15.47 1.27 -7.99
C LEU A 78 -15.97 1.18 -6.56
N PHE A 79 -15.08 1.39 -5.60
CA PHE A 79 -15.43 1.35 -4.18
C PHE A 79 -16.48 2.40 -3.81
N ASN A 80 -16.25 3.64 -4.25
CA ASN A 80 -17.19 4.72 -4.00
C ASN A 80 -18.56 4.45 -4.65
N ARG A 81 -18.60 3.92 -5.88
CA ARG A 81 -19.85 3.52 -6.54
C ARG A 81 -20.58 2.44 -5.78
N ALA A 82 -19.87 1.38 -5.34
CA ALA A 82 -20.47 0.31 -4.55
C ALA A 82 -21.10 0.81 -3.26
N MET A 83 -20.46 1.79 -2.60
CA MET A 83 -21.00 2.39 -1.37
C MET A 83 -22.18 3.34 -1.63
N GLN A 84 -22.15 4.08 -2.74
CA GLN A 84 -23.27 4.95 -3.15
C GLN A 84 -24.53 4.14 -3.41
N ASP A 85 -24.43 2.98 -4.03
CA ASP A 85 -25.58 2.10 -4.30
C ASP A 85 -26.36 1.70 -3.03
N ILE A 86 -25.69 1.55 -1.90
CA ILE A 86 -26.38 1.33 -0.62
C ILE A 86 -27.07 2.59 -0.13
N MET A 87 -26.42 3.73 -0.25
CA MET A 87 -26.99 5.00 0.22
C MET A 87 -28.28 5.32 -0.54
N ASP A 88 -28.26 5.12 -1.85
CA ASP A 88 -29.43 5.37 -2.71
C ASP A 88 -30.60 4.40 -2.43
N LYS A 89 -30.30 3.12 -2.26
CA LYS A 89 -31.33 2.08 -2.03
C LYS A 89 -31.93 2.09 -0.65
N ARG A 90 -31.22 2.56 0.36
CA ARG A 90 -31.68 2.55 1.76
C ARG A 90 -32.21 3.90 2.26
N GLY A 91 -32.24 4.93 1.41
CA GLY A 91 -32.68 6.25 1.81
C GLY A 91 -31.87 6.82 2.99
N TRP A 92 -30.60 6.46 3.07
CA TRP A 92 -29.73 6.92 4.12
C TRP A 92 -29.44 8.39 3.91
N PHE A 93 -30.25 9.22 4.55
CA PHE A 93 -29.91 10.62 4.71
C PHE A 93 -28.63 10.67 5.54
N ILE A 94 -27.65 11.41 5.03
CA ILE A 94 -26.47 11.83 5.78
C ILE A 94 -26.96 12.77 6.89
N ALA A 95 -27.49 12.21 7.96
CA ALA A 95 -28.09 12.95 9.07
C ALA A 95 -27.04 13.45 10.07
N ASN A 96 -25.76 13.39 9.75
CA ASN A 96 -24.72 13.82 10.66
C ASN A 96 -23.96 15.01 10.09
N SER A 97 -24.08 16.15 10.76
CA SER A 97 -23.46 17.43 10.49
C SER A 97 -21.91 17.42 10.43
N ASN A 98 -21.27 16.28 10.63
CA ASN A 98 -19.83 16.07 10.42
C ASN A 98 -19.50 15.58 9.01
N PHE A 99 -20.47 15.33 8.19
CA PHE A 99 -20.30 15.24 6.75
C PHE A 99 -20.19 16.65 6.19
N ASN A 100 -19.03 17.24 6.34
CA ASN A 100 -18.66 18.26 5.41
C ASN A 100 -18.47 17.51 4.08
N PRO A 101 -19.36 17.70 3.07
CA PRO A 101 -18.96 17.49 1.70
C PRO A 101 -17.65 18.26 1.62
N VAL A 102 -16.59 17.67 1.09
CA VAL A 102 -15.30 18.35 0.99
C VAL A 102 -15.51 19.57 0.11
N GLN A 103 -16.12 20.60 0.65
CA GLN A 103 -15.83 21.95 0.26
C GLN A 103 -14.37 22.12 0.69
N LYS A 104 -13.47 21.68 -0.16
CA LYS A 104 -12.16 22.27 -0.20
C LYS A 104 -12.38 23.72 -0.61
N THR A 105 -12.76 24.52 0.34
CA THR A 105 -12.56 25.97 0.31
C THR A 105 -11.06 26.19 0.47
N ASN A 106 -10.28 25.61 -0.44
CA ASN A 106 -8.96 26.08 -0.70
C ASN A 106 -9.16 27.32 -1.54
N SER A 107 -8.84 28.46 -0.97
CA SER A 107 -8.77 29.76 -1.62
C SER A 107 -7.87 29.81 -2.87
N GLU A 108 -7.30 28.70 -3.28
CA GLU A 108 -6.47 28.53 -4.47
C GLU A 108 -7.22 28.00 -5.70
N TYR A 109 -8.45 27.49 -5.53
CA TYR A 109 -9.29 27.10 -6.67
C TYR A 109 -10.35 28.16 -6.91
N SER A 110 -10.38 28.68 -8.13
CA SER A 110 -11.35 29.65 -8.57
C SER A 110 -12.77 29.21 -8.16
N SER A 111 -13.58 30.18 -7.73
CA SER A 111 -14.95 30.03 -7.23
C SER A 111 -15.95 29.32 -8.18
N ASN A 112 -15.49 28.80 -9.30
CA ASN A 112 -16.27 28.15 -10.34
C ASN A 112 -16.05 26.65 -10.49
N ALA A 113 -15.39 25.98 -9.51
CA ALA A 113 -15.23 24.54 -9.53
C ALA A 113 -16.50 23.85 -9.01
N TYR A 114 -17.24 23.19 -9.89
CA TYR A 114 -18.34 22.31 -9.50
C TYR A 114 -17.77 20.94 -9.12
N ALA A 115 -18.02 20.51 -7.88
CA ALA A 115 -17.71 19.13 -7.49
C ALA A 115 -18.77 18.20 -8.09
N VAL A 116 -18.37 17.40 -9.06
CA VAL A 116 -19.21 16.36 -9.65
C VAL A 116 -18.96 15.05 -8.91
N GLY A 117 -19.86 14.72 -7.98
CA GLY A 117 -19.79 13.47 -7.20
C GLY A 117 -19.19 13.64 -5.80
N TYR A 118 -19.39 12.61 -4.99
CA TYR A 118 -18.86 12.54 -3.63
C TYR A 118 -17.73 11.50 -3.60
N GLN A 119 -16.55 11.90 -3.11
CA GLN A 119 -15.46 10.98 -2.83
C GLN A 119 -15.34 10.82 -1.32
N PHE A 120 -15.57 9.62 -0.85
CA PHE A 120 -15.38 9.27 0.55
C PHE A 120 -14.03 8.57 0.72
N VAL A 121 -13.33 8.91 1.78
CA VAL A 121 -12.06 8.30 2.16
C VAL A 121 -12.23 7.44 3.42
N LYS A 122 -13.23 7.74 4.25
CA LYS A 122 -13.52 7.02 5.49
C LYS A 122 -14.96 6.55 5.53
N TYR A 123 -15.13 5.31 5.90
CA TYR A 123 -16.42 4.65 6.05
C TYR A 123 -16.53 4.05 7.44
N ILE A 124 -17.71 4.14 8.05
CA ILE A 124 -18.04 3.44 9.28
C ILE A 124 -19.14 2.46 8.92
N MET A 125 -18.83 1.18 9.03
CA MET A 125 -19.78 0.11 8.79
C MET A 125 -20.79 -0.02 9.94
N GLN A 126 -21.91 -0.70 9.70
CA GLN A 126 -22.97 -0.89 10.70
C GLN A 126 -22.48 -1.60 11.97
N ASN A 127 -21.48 -2.46 11.85
CA ASN A 127 -20.84 -3.18 12.95
C ASN A 127 -19.75 -2.37 13.67
N GLY A 128 -19.59 -1.08 13.33
CA GLY A 128 -18.60 -0.18 13.93
C GLY A 128 -17.17 -0.37 13.41
N ILE A 129 -16.98 -1.07 12.28
CA ILE A 129 -15.67 -1.14 11.62
C ILE A 129 -15.41 0.19 10.90
N GLU A 130 -14.31 0.84 11.23
CA GLU A 130 -13.81 2.01 10.52
C GLU A 130 -12.89 1.56 9.38
N LEU A 131 -13.27 1.85 8.16
CA LEU A 131 -12.52 1.59 6.96
C LEU A 131 -11.96 2.91 6.40
N GLU A 132 -10.66 2.97 6.18
CA GLU A 132 -9.99 4.08 5.51
C GLU A 132 -9.51 3.63 4.14
N LEU A 133 -9.98 4.29 3.08
CA LEU A 133 -9.58 4.02 1.70
C LEU A 133 -8.35 4.87 1.35
N VAL A 134 -7.30 4.24 0.88
CA VAL A 134 -6.02 4.88 0.57
C VAL A 134 -5.62 4.55 -0.87
N HIS A 135 -5.36 5.60 -1.65
CA HIS A 135 -4.82 5.43 -3.00
C HIS A 135 -3.36 4.97 -2.95
N ASN A 136 -3.05 3.90 -3.66
CA ASN A 136 -1.70 3.41 -3.85
C ASN A 136 -1.31 3.53 -5.34
N PRO A 137 -0.48 4.53 -5.71
CA PRO A 137 -0.10 4.75 -7.11
C PRO A 137 0.63 3.57 -7.76
N LEU A 138 1.21 2.68 -6.97
CA LEU A 138 1.90 1.50 -7.50
C LEU A 138 0.96 0.54 -8.21
N TYR A 139 -0.33 0.53 -7.87
CA TYR A 139 -1.34 -0.30 -8.54
C TYR A 139 -1.73 0.23 -9.93
N ASP A 140 -1.45 1.50 -10.20
CA ASP A 140 -1.73 2.14 -11.48
C ASP A 140 -0.50 2.18 -12.39
N ASP A 141 0.66 1.74 -11.90
CA ASP A 141 1.91 1.81 -12.64
C ASP A 141 1.97 0.79 -13.77
N ARG A 142 1.76 1.26 -15.00
CA ARG A 142 1.81 0.45 -16.23
C ARG A 142 3.20 -0.11 -16.53
N SER A 143 4.24 0.39 -15.91
CA SER A 143 5.60 -0.18 -16.05
C SER A 143 5.77 -1.49 -15.26
N ILE A 144 4.88 -1.74 -14.32
CA ILE A 144 4.85 -2.94 -13.47
C ILE A 144 3.73 -3.87 -13.90
N HIS A 145 2.55 -3.30 -14.20
CA HIS A 145 1.32 -4.03 -14.50
C HIS A 145 0.97 -3.89 -15.97
N PHE A 146 1.31 -4.91 -16.75
CA PHE A 146 1.10 -4.92 -18.20
C PHE A 146 -0.32 -5.34 -18.60
N GLU A 147 -1.05 -5.95 -17.68
CA GLU A 147 -2.40 -6.43 -17.92
C GLU A 147 -3.38 -5.28 -17.75
N ILE A 148 -3.88 -4.79 -18.90
CA ILE A 148 -4.84 -3.69 -18.96
C ILE A 148 -6.23 -4.25 -19.18
N ASP A 149 -7.20 -3.81 -18.38
CA ASP A 149 -8.59 -4.14 -18.58
C ASP A 149 -9.13 -3.42 -19.84
N PRO A 150 -9.67 -4.16 -20.82
CA PRO A 150 -10.13 -3.56 -22.08
C PRO A 150 -11.34 -2.66 -21.94
N VAL A 151 -12.13 -2.83 -20.87
CA VAL A 151 -13.34 -2.04 -20.63
C VAL A 151 -13.00 -0.69 -19.99
N THR A 152 -12.11 -0.70 -19.02
CA THR A 152 -11.79 0.49 -18.22
C THR A 152 -10.55 1.23 -18.71
N GLY A 153 -9.63 0.53 -19.41
CA GLY A 153 -8.35 1.05 -19.84
C GLY A 153 -7.32 1.22 -18.72
N TYR A 154 -7.64 0.78 -17.50
CA TYR A 154 -6.74 0.78 -16.36
C TYR A 154 -6.05 -0.59 -16.18
N PRO A 155 -4.89 -0.64 -15.50
CA PRO A 155 -4.32 -1.91 -15.08
C PRO A 155 -5.32 -2.71 -14.25
N VAL A 156 -5.38 -4.03 -14.44
CA VAL A 156 -6.25 -4.90 -13.62
C VAL A 156 -5.92 -4.79 -12.14
N GLU A 157 -4.65 -4.60 -11.86
CA GLU A 157 -4.16 -4.40 -10.49
C GLU A 157 -4.72 -3.12 -9.84
N SER A 158 -5.07 -2.09 -10.61
CA SER A 158 -5.76 -0.89 -10.10
C SER A 158 -7.08 -1.20 -9.39
N MET A 159 -7.68 -2.36 -9.70
CA MET A 159 -8.93 -2.86 -9.12
C MET A 159 -8.70 -3.89 -8.00
N ARG A 160 -7.46 -4.07 -7.52
CA ARG A 160 -7.16 -4.86 -6.33
C ARG A 160 -7.39 -4.03 -5.08
N PHE A 161 -7.93 -4.64 -4.06
CA PHE A 161 -8.14 -4.03 -2.75
C PHE A 161 -7.36 -4.81 -1.71
N THR A 162 -6.36 -4.17 -1.13
CA THR A 162 -5.52 -4.77 -0.08
C THR A 162 -5.88 -4.17 1.26
N PHE A 163 -6.42 -4.97 2.14
CA PHE A 163 -6.87 -4.57 3.47
C PHE A 163 -5.79 -4.89 4.49
N LEU A 164 -5.25 -3.84 5.12
CA LEU A 164 -4.20 -3.95 6.13
C LEU A 164 -4.68 -3.37 7.46
N ASP A 165 -4.65 -4.19 8.49
CA ASP A 165 -4.85 -3.73 9.85
C ASP A 165 -3.49 -3.40 10.47
N PHE A 166 -3.32 -2.16 10.87
CA PHE A 166 -2.11 -1.67 11.54
C PHE A 166 -2.18 -1.79 13.06
N SER A 167 -3.33 -2.22 13.61
CA SER A 167 -3.46 -2.42 15.04
C SER A 167 -2.68 -3.66 15.49
N GLY A 168 -1.69 -3.45 16.30
CA GLY A 168 -0.87 -4.53 16.84
C GLY A 168 -1.12 -4.80 18.31
N SER A 169 -0.49 -5.84 18.84
CA SER A 169 -0.39 -6.12 20.26
C SER A 169 0.87 -5.44 20.84
N ASP A 170 0.83 -5.15 22.12
CA ASP A 170 1.99 -4.66 22.89
C ASP A 170 2.62 -3.34 22.40
N GLY A 171 1.80 -2.46 21.82
CA GLY A 171 2.23 -1.14 21.34
C GLY A 171 3.04 -1.17 20.04
N LYS A 172 3.18 -2.32 19.39
CA LYS A 172 3.77 -2.45 18.07
C LYS A 172 2.69 -2.48 17.00
N SER A 173 3.01 -1.98 15.81
CA SER A 173 2.12 -2.08 14.66
C SER A 173 2.11 -3.52 14.12
N ASN A 174 0.96 -3.99 13.60
CA ASN A 174 0.89 -5.29 12.93
C ASN A 174 1.71 -5.32 11.63
N VAL A 175 1.75 -4.22 10.90
CA VAL A 175 2.61 -4.06 9.72
C VAL A 175 3.80 -3.22 10.12
N GLN A 176 4.99 -3.78 10.02
CA GLN A 176 6.22 -3.17 10.51
C GLN A 176 7.28 -3.08 9.43
N LEU A 177 7.98 -1.96 9.41
CA LEU A 177 9.23 -1.85 8.67
C LEU A 177 10.36 -2.40 9.54
N VAL A 178 10.99 -3.47 9.08
CA VAL A 178 12.08 -4.14 9.78
C VAL A 178 13.40 -3.73 9.14
N SER A 179 14.38 -3.39 9.94
CA SER A 179 15.73 -3.13 9.49
C SER A 179 16.72 -3.98 10.27
N LYS A 180 17.74 -4.47 9.58
CA LYS A 180 18.81 -5.20 10.22
C LYS A 180 19.59 -4.25 11.16
N LYS A 181 19.90 -4.72 12.36
CA LYS A 181 20.79 -4.01 13.25
C LYS A 181 22.13 -3.82 12.55
N ASP A 182 22.65 -2.60 12.52
CA ASP A 182 23.86 -2.21 11.79
C ASP A 182 23.77 -2.38 10.25
N GLY A 183 22.56 -2.52 9.70
CA GLY A 183 22.31 -2.64 8.26
C GLY A 183 22.46 -1.35 7.47
N TYR A 184 22.61 -0.21 8.15
CA TYR A 184 22.92 1.06 7.51
C TYR A 184 24.43 1.25 7.41
N LYS A 185 24.92 1.36 6.20
CA LYS A 185 26.34 1.62 5.92
C LYS A 185 26.43 2.87 5.07
N PHE A 186 27.24 3.77 5.52
CA PHE A 186 27.59 4.98 4.80
C PHE A 186 29.11 5.05 4.65
N GLY A 187 29.55 5.31 3.46
CA GLY A 187 30.96 5.49 3.16
C GLY A 187 31.16 6.40 1.96
N TYR A 188 32.32 6.99 1.87
CA TYR A 188 32.71 7.71 0.65
C TYR A 188 34.12 7.32 0.22
N VAL A 189 34.33 7.39 -1.08
CA VAL A 189 35.63 7.22 -1.71
C VAL A 189 36.09 8.61 -2.14
N ALA A 190 37.15 9.11 -1.49
CA ALA A 190 37.67 10.44 -1.78
C ALA A 190 38.62 10.45 -2.97
N GLY A 191 38.49 11.49 -3.78
CA GLY A 191 39.49 11.91 -4.74
C GLY A 191 40.24 13.16 -4.26
N LEU A 192 40.50 14.12 -5.12
CA LEU A 192 41.04 15.42 -4.75
C LEU A 192 40.07 16.25 -3.91
N VAL A 193 38.79 15.91 -3.96
CA VAL A 193 37.69 16.53 -3.20
C VAL A 193 37.03 15.47 -2.31
N SER A 194 36.56 15.90 -1.16
CA SER A 194 35.72 15.13 -0.24
C SER A 194 34.40 15.84 -0.01
N PRO A 195 33.38 15.20 0.63
CA PRO A 195 32.14 15.87 1.02
C PRO A 195 32.34 17.11 1.90
N TYR A 196 33.51 17.23 2.53
CA TYR A 196 33.87 18.31 3.45
C TYR A 196 34.82 19.35 2.84
N GLY A 197 35.02 19.32 1.53
CA GLY A 197 35.89 20.23 0.80
C GLY A 197 37.15 19.57 0.22
N PRO A 198 38.18 20.33 -0.15
CA PRO A 198 39.40 19.79 -0.70
C PRO A 198 40.08 18.78 0.23
N ASN A 199 40.51 17.66 -0.32
CA ASN A 199 41.14 16.58 0.45
C ASN A 199 42.59 16.95 0.78
N LYS A 200 42.81 17.63 1.89
CA LYS A 200 44.13 18.06 2.35
C LYS A 200 44.86 16.90 3.04
N GLY A 201 45.60 16.09 2.25
CA GLY A 201 46.49 15.08 2.80
C GLY A 201 45.85 13.78 3.26
N GLY A 202 44.58 13.51 2.89
CA GLY A 202 43.92 12.21 3.10
C GLY A 202 44.29 11.19 2.04
N LEU A 203 44.00 9.91 2.32
CA LEU A 203 44.14 8.84 1.33
C LEU A 203 43.15 9.10 0.16
N MET A 204 43.69 9.22 -1.02
CA MET A 204 42.93 9.37 -2.27
C MET A 204 42.86 7.99 -2.95
N SER A 205 41.69 7.59 -3.35
CA SER A 205 41.50 6.34 -4.14
C SER A 205 41.60 6.59 -5.66
N HIS A 206 41.45 7.85 -6.06
CA HIS A 206 41.60 8.28 -7.44
C HIS A 206 42.01 9.77 -7.48
N ASN A 207 42.57 10.21 -8.60
CA ASN A 207 43.07 11.57 -8.80
C ASN A 207 42.06 12.50 -9.50
N GLY A 208 40.79 12.17 -9.49
CA GLY A 208 39.71 13.03 -10.02
C GLY A 208 39.20 14.05 -9.00
N GLU A 209 38.69 15.19 -9.49
CA GLU A 209 38.07 16.25 -8.70
C GLU A 209 36.63 15.90 -8.25
N TYR A 210 36.38 14.64 -7.96
CA TYR A 210 35.08 14.15 -7.47
C TYR A 210 35.27 13.15 -6.34
N TYR A 211 34.19 12.85 -5.65
CA TYR A 211 34.10 11.78 -4.69
C TYR A 211 32.85 10.93 -4.95
N SER A 212 32.89 9.67 -4.58
CA SER A 212 31.77 8.77 -4.67
C SER A 212 31.20 8.48 -3.28
N MET A 213 29.88 8.62 -3.12
CA MET A 213 29.19 8.23 -1.88
C MET A 213 28.52 6.88 -2.06
N HIS A 214 28.70 6.01 -1.08
CA HIS A 214 28.07 4.71 -1.01
C HIS A 214 27.16 4.65 0.21
N VAL A 215 25.88 4.43 -0.03
CA VAL A 215 24.90 4.24 1.01
C VAL A 215 24.21 2.90 0.79
N SER A 216 24.20 2.07 1.81
CA SER A 216 23.43 0.83 1.79
C SER A 216 22.59 0.69 3.04
N LYS A 217 21.38 0.16 2.89
CA LYS A 217 20.48 -0.11 3.99
C LYS A 217 19.76 -1.43 3.73
N GLU A 218 19.81 -2.32 4.71
CA GLU A 218 19.07 -3.59 4.68
C GLU A 218 17.75 -3.40 5.43
N THR A 219 16.64 -3.40 4.69
CA THR A 219 15.30 -3.22 5.25
C THR A 219 14.32 -4.17 4.60
N GLY A 220 13.27 -4.51 5.31
CA GLY A 220 12.16 -5.31 4.83
C GLY A 220 10.85 -4.90 5.48
N VAL A 221 9.76 -5.50 5.07
CA VAL A 221 8.45 -5.37 5.67
C VAL A 221 8.05 -6.70 6.31
N HIS A 222 7.38 -6.66 7.44
CA HIS A 222 6.88 -7.83 8.15
C HIS A 222 5.46 -7.57 8.63
N ILE A 223 4.58 -8.55 8.40
CA ILE A 223 3.22 -8.58 8.94
C ILE A 223 3.22 -9.61 10.07
N GLU A 224 2.94 -9.18 11.29
CA GLU A 224 2.98 -10.05 12.49
C GLU A 224 1.82 -11.04 12.49
N ASP A 225 0.61 -10.56 12.16
CA ASP A 225 -0.61 -11.35 12.15
C ASP A 225 -1.33 -11.16 10.81
N ILE A 226 -1.13 -12.10 9.90
CA ILE A 226 -1.72 -12.08 8.56
C ILE A 226 -3.24 -12.28 8.59
N THR A 227 -3.79 -12.90 9.63
CA THR A 227 -5.25 -13.12 9.77
C THR A 227 -6.03 -11.82 9.91
N LYS A 228 -5.37 -10.72 10.23
CA LYS A 228 -5.96 -9.37 10.30
C LYS A 228 -5.96 -8.63 8.97
N CYS A 229 -5.43 -9.26 7.94
CA CYS A 229 -5.26 -8.66 6.62
C CYS A 229 -5.94 -9.51 5.56
N GLY A 230 -6.18 -8.94 4.39
CA GLY A 230 -6.75 -9.70 3.29
C GLY A 230 -6.78 -8.92 1.98
N GLU A 231 -7.15 -9.60 0.91
CA GLU A 231 -7.21 -9.05 -0.43
C GLU A 231 -8.49 -9.42 -1.17
N LEU A 232 -9.08 -8.44 -1.86
CA LEU A 232 -10.09 -8.66 -2.88
C LEU A 232 -9.45 -8.48 -4.24
N ILE A 233 -9.50 -9.53 -5.05
CA ILE A 233 -8.87 -9.58 -6.36
C ILE A 233 -9.95 -9.73 -7.44
N LEU A 234 -9.90 -8.92 -8.49
CA LEU A 234 -10.81 -9.03 -9.60
C LEU A 234 -10.59 -10.35 -10.34
N LYS A 235 -11.64 -11.19 -10.35
CA LYS A 235 -11.65 -12.42 -11.13
C LYS A 235 -12.02 -12.10 -12.57
N ARG A 236 -11.09 -12.28 -13.49
CA ARG A 236 -11.43 -12.23 -14.90
C ARG A 236 -12.25 -13.46 -15.30
N ASN A 237 -13.35 -13.24 -15.97
CA ASN A 237 -13.90 -14.27 -16.85
C ASN A 237 -12.99 -14.32 -18.08
N VAL A 238 -11.97 -15.18 -18.04
CA VAL A 238 -11.27 -15.58 -19.25
C VAL A 238 -12.29 -16.39 -20.02
N GLY A 239 -13.02 -15.73 -20.93
CA GLY A 239 -13.84 -16.43 -21.89
C GLY A 239 -12.92 -17.31 -22.74
N PHE A 240 -13.14 -18.62 -22.69
CA PHE A 240 -12.56 -19.56 -23.60
C PHE A 240 -13.29 -19.45 -24.95
#